data_3cde9e26a61e01c10f9463d671302e61
#
_entry.id   3cde9e26a61e01c10f9463d671302e61
#
_cell.length_a   1.000
_cell.length_b   1.000
_cell.length_c   1.000
_cell.angle_alpha   90.00
_cell.angle_beta   90.00
_cell.angle_gamma   90.00
#
_symmetry.space_group_name_H-M   'P 1'
#
loop_
_entity.id
_entity.type
_entity.pdbx_description
1 polymer ?
#
loop_
_entity_poly.entity_id
_entity_poly.type
_entity_poly.pdbx_seq_one_letter_code
_entity_poly.pdbx_strand_id
1 'polypeptide(L)'
;MAITVTTGATFGNYSDITNGWNDLDSFFPSFNAHFQIADHSENPGAFAGEEDANPVVDTGFWGNILGPFSGTQYVLESKSAELDLGFIVEAADGSYLNYTFFSGPSHTMYGEIESITFGSGLVQDATTGEYSFTEDLVSIDGLDTIGLNGGLDANGDVIGRKTGENDTHNLINSLKDGDHTELVRILDENGYTEVNQLAELMGVSDVSDTELAFAA
;
A
#
# COMPACT_ATOMS: atom_id res chain seq x y z
N MET A 1 -14.36 -1.38 10.75
CA MET A 1 -13.21 -1.33 11.72
C MET A 1 -12.56 0.05 11.60
N ALA A 2 -11.72 0.46 12.50
CA ALA A 2 -10.96 1.70 12.33
C ALA A 2 -9.63 1.33 11.64
N ILE A 3 -9.00 2.28 10.95
CA ILE A 3 -7.64 2.09 10.45
C ILE A 3 -6.72 1.75 11.62
N THR A 4 -5.84 0.79 11.43
CA THR A 4 -4.82 0.39 12.40
C THR A 4 -3.45 0.49 11.74
N VAL A 5 -2.50 1.12 12.41
CA VAL A 5 -1.10 1.15 11.97
C VAL A 5 -0.28 0.30 12.92
N THR A 6 0.43 -0.67 12.38
CA THR A 6 1.32 -1.56 13.13
C THR A 6 2.75 -1.37 12.65
N THR A 7 3.69 -1.26 13.58
CA THR A 7 5.11 -1.20 13.27
C THR A 7 5.80 -2.51 13.60
N GLY A 8 6.68 -2.94 12.74
CA GLY A 8 7.49 -4.13 12.96
C GLY A 8 8.51 -3.96 14.10
N ALA A 9 9.03 -5.07 14.61
CA ALA A 9 9.94 -5.07 15.76
C ALA A 9 11.25 -4.29 15.55
N THR A 10 11.65 -4.10 14.29
CA THR A 10 12.88 -3.38 13.91
C THR A 10 12.66 -1.95 13.49
N PHE A 11 11.42 -1.48 13.43
CA PHE A 11 11.06 -0.15 12.96
C PHE A 11 11.98 0.96 13.53
N GLY A 12 12.20 0.97 14.85
CA GLY A 12 13.07 1.93 15.51
C GLY A 12 14.57 1.65 15.39
N ASN A 13 14.98 0.49 14.84
CA ASN A 13 16.36 0.02 14.84
C ASN A 13 16.74 -0.66 13.53
N TYR A 14 16.13 -0.27 12.41
CA TYR A 14 16.47 -0.83 11.11
C TYR A 14 17.95 -0.56 10.82
N SER A 15 18.75 -1.63 10.76
CA SER A 15 20.21 -1.58 10.86
C SER A 15 20.89 -0.86 9.70
N ASP A 16 20.22 -0.79 8.58
CA ASP A 16 20.76 -0.21 7.34
C ASP A 16 20.41 1.28 7.18
N ILE A 17 19.60 1.84 8.08
CA ILE A 17 19.26 3.26 8.12
C ILE A 17 19.82 3.89 9.38
N THR A 18 20.72 4.86 9.19
CA THR A 18 21.38 5.57 10.27
C THR A 18 20.38 6.44 11.02
N ASN A 19 19.92 6.04 12.17
CA ASN A 19 19.02 6.66 13.14
C ASN A 19 17.65 5.96 13.33
N GLY A 20 17.31 4.93 12.55
CA GLY A 20 16.00 4.28 12.62
C GLY A 20 14.84 5.23 12.30
N TRP A 21 13.63 4.72 12.42
CA TRP A 21 12.42 5.54 12.29
C TRP A 21 11.74 5.65 13.65
N ASN A 22 11.25 6.84 14.00
CA ASN A 22 10.56 7.07 15.26
C ASN A 22 9.04 7.18 15.09
N ASP A 23 8.62 7.51 13.87
CA ASP A 23 7.22 7.76 13.48
C ASP A 23 7.07 7.61 11.96
N LEU A 24 5.84 7.71 11.47
CA LEU A 24 5.57 7.64 10.03
C LEU A 24 6.11 8.84 9.26
N ASP A 25 6.21 10.01 9.89
CA ASP A 25 6.75 11.22 9.28
C ASP A 25 8.25 11.08 8.96
N SER A 26 8.98 10.31 9.76
CA SER A 26 10.37 9.95 9.48
C SER A 26 10.49 8.72 8.57
N PHE A 27 9.55 7.78 8.68
CA PHE A 27 9.55 6.56 7.89
C PHE A 27 9.36 6.82 6.39
N PHE A 28 8.27 7.48 6.00
CA PHE A 28 7.94 7.63 4.57
C PHE A 28 9.02 8.36 3.76
N PRO A 29 9.55 9.51 4.16
CA PRO A 29 10.62 10.15 3.42
C PRO A 29 11.88 9.29 3.31
N SER A 30 12.21 8.55 4.39
CA SER A 30 13.35 7.66 4.39
C SER A 30 13.14 6.44 3.50
N PHE A 31 11.96 5.78 3.60
CA PHE A 31 11.59 4.67 2.74
C PHE A 31 11.69 5.08 1.27
N ASN A 32 11.07 6.19 0.89
CA ASN A 32 11.07 6.69 -0.48
C ASN A 32 12.48 7.06 -0.98
N ALA A 33 13.35 7.56 -0.12
CA ALA A 33 14.74 7.85 -0.51
C ALA A 33 15.53 6.59 -0.89
N HIS A 34 15.16 5.44 -0.34
CA HIS A 34 15.82 4.15 -0.57
C HIS A 34 15.05 3.23 -1.52
N PHE A 35 13.76 3.48 -1.71
CA PHE A 35 12.90 2.73 -2.61
C PHE A 35 13.06 3.20 -4.05
N GLN A 36 13.57 2.34 -4.92
CA GLN A 36 13.83 2.65 -6.32
C GLN A 36 13.17 1.61 -7.21
N ILE A 37 12.30 2.04 -8.08
CA ILE A 37 11.60 1.17 -9.03
C ILE A 37 12.30 1.02 -10.38
N ALA A 38 13.38 1.78 -10.65
CA ALA A 38 13.97 1.93 -11.98
C ALA A 38 12.97 2.58 -12.96
N ASP A 39 12.52 1.84 -13.97
CA ASP A 39 11.50 2.27 -14.93
C ASP A 39 10.25 1.42 -14.75
N HIS A 40 9.06 1.99 -14.89
CA HIS A 40 7.79 1.26 -14.80
C HIS A 40 7.70 0.07 -15.78
N SER A 41 8.35 0.15 -16.93
CA SER A 41 8.38 -0.94 -17.90
C SER A 41 9.28 -2.09 -17.49
N GLU A 42 10.28 -1.81 -16.66
CA GLU A 42 11.24 -2.80 -16.15
C GLU A 42 10.80 -3.38 -14.81
N ASN A 43 10.00 -2.64 -14.05
CA ASN A 43 9.46 -3.05 -12.76
C ASN A 43 7.98 -2.67 -12.64
N PRO A 44 7.08 -3.35 -13.35
CA PRO A 44 5.65 -3.04 -13.33
C PRO A 44 4.97 -3.45 -12.02
N GLY A 45 5.63 -4.20 -11.15
CA GLY A 45 5.04 -4.94 -10.04
C GLY A 45 4.39 -6.24 -10.50
N ALA A 46 3.81 -6.97 -9.56
CA ALA A 46 3.15 -8.24 -9.83
C ALA A 46 1.83 -8.37 -9.08
N PHE A 47 0.85 -9.02 -9.71
CA PHE A 47 -0.32 -9.53 -9.03
C PHE A 47 -0.03 -10.91 -8.45
N ALA A 48 -0.62 -11.23 -7.31
CA ALA A 48 -0.44 -12.49 -6.62
C ALA A 48 -1.71 -12.94 -5.90
N GLY A 49 -1.72 -14.16 -5.42
CA GLY A 49 -2.87 -14.79 -4.80
C GLY A 49 -3.91 -15.23 -5.82
N GLU A 50 -5.18 -15.27 -5.41
CA GLU A 50 -6.28 -15.70 -6.25
C GLU A 50 -6.61 -14.66 -7.32
N GLU A 51 -6.81 -15.11 -8.56
CA GLU A 51 -7.18 -14.24 -9.68
C GLU A 51 -8.70 -13.99 -9.70
N ASP A 52 -9.12 -12.78 -10.09
CA ASP A 52 -10.53 -12.46 -10.32
C ASP A 52 -11.07 -13.23 -11.53
N ALA A 53 -11.99 -14.16 -11.27
CA ALA A 53 -12.64 -14.95 -12.30
C ALA A 53 -13.66 -14.16 -13.14
N ASN A 54 -14.09 -12.98 -12.67
CA ASN A 54 -15.14 -12.18 -13.30
C ASN A 54 -14.84 -10.66 -13.22
N PRO A 55 -13.72 -10.19 -13.73
CA PRO A 55 -13.36 -8.79 -13.64
C PRO A 55 -14.37 -7.89 -14.37
N VAL A 56 -14.62 -6.70 -13.84
CA VAL A 56 -15.52 -5.69 -14.45
C VAL A 56 -15.12 -5.38 -15.90
N VAL A 57 -13.81 -5.34 -16.15
CA VAL A 57 -13.26 -5.18 -17.49
C VAL A 57 -12.53 -6.45 -17.90
N ASP A 58 -13.09 -7.16 -18.89
CA ASP A 58 -12.45 -8.35 -19.45
C ASP A 58 -11.11 -7.98 -20.11
N THR A 59 -10.03 -8.53 -19.62
CA THR A 59 -8.68 -8.39 -20.18
C THR A 59 -8.48 -9.24 -21.44
N GLY A 60 -9.38 -10.21 -21.70
CA GLY A 60 -9.47 -11.01 -22.91
C GLY A 60 -8.17 -11.72 -23.28
N PHE A 61 -7.86 -11.67 -24.58
CA PHE A 61 -6.66 -12.29 -25.15
C PHE A 61 -5.34 -11.84 -24.48
N TRP A 62 -5.24 -10.58 -24.07
CA TRP A 62 -4.03 -10.02 -23.49
C TRP A 62 -3.79 -10.52 -22.06
N GLY A 63 -4.84 -10.75 -21.28
CA GLY A 63 -4.74 -11.37 -19.97
C GLY A 63 -4.11 -12.76 -20.03
N ASN A 64 -4.45 -13.53 -21.07
CA ASN A 64 -3.88 -14.87 -21.29
C ASN A 64 -2.41 -14.87 -21.72
N ILE A 65 -1.90 -13.77 -22.27
CA ILE A 65 -0.52 -13.70 -22.80
C ILE A 65 0.42 -12.98 -21.82
N LEU A 66 -0.06 -11.90 -21.18
CA LEU A 66 0.77 -10.97 -20.42
C LEU A 66 0.43 -10.97 -18.91
N GLY A 67 -0.74 -11.58 -18.54
CA GLY A 67 -1.22 -11.59 -17.15
C GLY A 67 -0.44 -12.51 -16.22
N PRO A 68 -0.90 -12.65 -14.96
CA PRO A 68 -2.19 -12.17 -14.46
C PRO A 68 -2.28 -10.66 -14.35
N PHE A 69 -3.49 -10.13 -14.58
CA PHE A 69 -3.82 -8.71 -14.40
C PHE A 69 -4.79 -8.50 -13.24
N SER A 70 -4.90 -9.48 -12.37
CA SER A 70 -5.67 -9.42 -11.13
C SER A 70 -5.07 -10.32 -10.07
N GLY A 71 -5.39 -10.07 -8.82
CA GLY A 71 -4.99 -10.88 -7.68
C GLY A 71 -5.54 -10.32 -6.38
N THR A 72 -5.46 -11.12 -5.32
CA THR A 72 -5.74 -10.64 -3.96
C THR A 72 -4.64 -9.73 -3.43
N GLN A 73 -3.45 -9.77 -4.08
CA GLN A 73 -2.33 -8.90 -3.74
C GLN A 73 -1.76 -8.23 -4.99
N TYR A 74 -1.25 -7.00 -4.80
CA TYR A 74 -0.33 -6.34 -5.72
C TYR A 74 0.96 -6.04 -4.98
N VAL A 75 2.10 -6.44 -5.55
CA VAL A 75 3.40 -6.34 -4.90
C VAL A 75 4.41 -5.61 -5.78
N LEU A 76 5.27 -4.84 -5.13
CA LEU A 76 6.38 -4.16 -5.80
C LEU A 76 7.62 -4.19 -4.90
N GLU A 77 8.72 -4.70 -5.44
CA GLU A 77 10.03 -4.73 -4.79
C GLU A 77 10.93 -3.65 -5.36
N SER A 78 11.71 -3.01 -4.50
CA SER A 78 12.73 -2.04 -4.91
C SER A 78 13.78 -2.68 -5.80
N LYS A 79 14.31 -1.91 -6.73
CA LYS A 79 15.50 -2.28 -7.54
C LYS A 79 16.78 -1.68 -6.97
N SER A 80 16.73 -1.13 -5.76
CA SER A 80 17.93 -0.71 -5.05
C SER A 80 18.82 -1.93 -4.74
N ALA A 81 20.12 -1.78 -4.98
CA ALA A 81 21.09 -2.82 -4.60
C ALA A 81 21.48 -2.72 -3.11
N GLU A 82 21.04 -1.69 -2.42
CA GLU A 82 21.44 -1.40 -1.04
C GLU A 82 20.44 -1.95 -0.03
N LEU A 83 19.14 -1.84 -0.33
CA LEU A 83 18.06 -2.25 0.57
C LEU A 83 17.00 -3.04 -0.21
N ASP A 84 16.62 -4.16 0.35
CA ASP A 84 15.60 -5.09 -0.18
C ASP A 84 14.21 -4.66 0.33
N LEU A 85 13.81 -3.43 -0.03
CA LEU A 85 12.54 -2.85 0.38
C LEU A 85 11.44 -3.18 -0.62
N GLY A 86 10.21 -3.20 -0.14
CA GLY A 86 9.04 -3.41 -0.97
C GLY A 86 7.76 -2.96 -0.31
N PHE A 87 6.65 -3.02 -1.04
CA PHE A 87 5.32 -2.91 -0.47
C PHE A 87 4.39 -3.97 -1.06
N ILE A 88 3.44 -4.37 -0.26
CA ILE A 88 2.32 -5.26 -0.62
C ILE A 88 1.04 -4.48 -0.36
N VAL A 89 0.16 -4.45 -1.36
CA VAL A 89 -1.21 -3.95 -1.24
C VAL A 89 -2.13 -5.16 -1.28
N GLU A 90 -3.01 -5.31 -0.29
CA GLU A 90 -3.97 -6.40 -0.22
C GLU A 90 -5.38 -5.90 -0.53
N ALA A 91 -6.10 -6.72 -1.29
CA ALA A 91 -7.51 -6.47 -1.57
C ALA A 91 -8.37 -6.73 -0.34
N ALA A 92 -9.50 -6.03 -0.23
CA ALA A 92 -10.51 -6.32 0.78
C ALA A 92 -11.08 -7.73 0.63
N ASP A 93 -11.59 -8.29 1.73
CA ASP A 93 -12.18 -9.62 1.77
C ASP A 93 -13.24 -9.83 0.67
N GLY A 94 -13.00 -10.82 -0.21
CA GLY A 94 -13.88 -11.13 -1.33
C GLY A 94 -13.77 -10.17 -2.52
N SER A 95 -12.81 -9.26 -2.50
CA SER A 95 -12.46 -8.37 -3.59
C SER A 95 -11.13 -8.76 -4.24
N TYR A 96 -10.81 -8.13 -5.35
CA TYR A 96 -9.56 -8.31 -6.09
C TYR A 96 -9.02 -6.98 -6.55
N LEU A 97 -7.71 -6.86 -6.59
CA LEU A 97 -7.04 -5.78 -7.31
C LEU A 97 -6.93 -6.16 -8.77
N ASN A 98 -7.33 -5.30 -9.66
CA ASN A 98 -7.40 -5.53 -11.08
C ASN A 98 -6.67 -4.44 -11.86
N TYR A 99 -6.17 -4.78 -13.04
CA TYR A 99 -5.53 -3.84 -13.96
C TYR A 99 -6.06 -3.96 -15.38
N THR A 100 -6.53 -2.85 -15.92
CA THR A 100 -6.92 -2.77 -17.33
C THR A 100 -5.70 -2.46 -18.18
N PHE A 101 -5.44 -3.22 -19.23
CA PHE A 101 -4.32 -2.95 -20.12
C PHE A 101 -4.77 -2.20 -21.40
N PHE A 102 -5.48 -2.87 -22.28
CA PHE A 102 -5.98 -2.27 -23.52
C PHE A 102 -7.50 -2.09 -23.56
N SER A 103 -8.25 -2.81 -22.73
CA SER A 103 -9.70 -2.73 -22.65
C SER A 103 -10.15 -1.76 -21.58
N GLY A 104 -11.31 -1.11 -21.79
CA GLY A 104 -11.83 -0.13 -20.84
C GLY A 104 -10.95 1.13 -20.73
N PRO A 105 -10.95 1.80 -19.58
CA PRO A 105 -9.98 2.85 -19.27
C PRO A 105 -8.59 2.25 -19.21
N SER A 106 -7.75 2.45 -20.23
CA SER A 106 -6.47 1.77 -20.34
C SER A 106 -5.48 2.14 -19.24
N HIS A 107 -4.66 1.17 -18.82
CA HIS A 107 -3.63 1.31 -17.80
C HIS A 107 -4.15 1.83 -16.47
N THR A 108 -5.27 1.27 -16.02
CA THR A 108 -5.95 1.70 -14.80
C THR A 108 -6.03 0.54 -13.81
N MET A 109 -5.67 0.78 -12.57
CA MET A 109 -5.91 -0.14 -11.45
C MET A 109 -7.25 0.16 -10.78
N TYR A 110 -7.92 -0.89 -10.30
CA TYR A 110 -9.16 -0.79 -9.53
C TYR A 110 -9.30 -2.02 -8.62
N GLY A 111 -10.14 -1.92 -7.62
CA GLY A 111 -10.39 -2.90 -6.57
C GLY A 111 -10.34 -2.24 -5.19
N GLU A 112 -11.03 -2.79 -4.23
CA GLU A 112 -11.03 -2.32 -2.85
C GLU A 112 -9.75 -2.74 -2.15
N ILE A 113 -9.09 -1.81 -1.44
CA ILE A 113 -7.86 -2.05 -0.71
C ILE A 113 -8.21 -2.24 0.77
N GLU A 114 -7.78 -3.35 1.37
CA GLU A 114 -7.83 -3.61 2.82
C GLU A 114 -6.61 -3.07 3.52
N SER A 115 -5.41 -3.40 3.01
CA SER A 115 -4.17 -3.06 3.71
C SER A 115 -3.01 -2.73 2.78
N ILE A 116 -2.01 -2.05 3.34
CA ILE A 116 -0.72 -1.81 2.72
C ILE A 116 0.35 -2.16 3.75
N THR A 117 1.25 -3.08 3.38
CA THR A 117 2.43 -3.42 4.18
C THR A 117 3.69 -2.98 3.45
N PHE A 118 4.54 -2.24 4.14
CA PHE A 118 5.91 -1.90 3.75
C PHE A 118 6.86 -2.82 4.50
N GLY A 119 7.83 -3.39 3.80
CA GLY A 119 8.72 -4.37 4.42
C GLY A 119 10.00 -4.59 3.65
N SER A 120 10.77 -5.58 4.11
CA SER A 120 11.98 -6.05 3.46
C SER A 120 12.03 -7.56 3.35
N GLY A 121 12.79 -8.07 2.35
CA GLY A 121 12.95 -9.50 2.12
C GLY A 121 11.65 -10.14 1.62
N LEU A 122 11.18 -9.72 0.45
CA LEU A 122 9.96 -10.25 -0.17
C LEU A 122 10.10 -11.74 -0.48
N VAL A 123 9.17 -12.56 0.00
CA VAL A 123 9.13 -14.02 -0.21
C VAL A 123 7.77 -14.44 -0.75
N GLN A 124 7.77 -15.33 -1.71
CA GLN A 124 6.54 -15.92 -2.25
C GLN A 124 6.28 -17.31 -1.65
N ASP A 125 5.09 -17.56 -1.14
CA ASP A 125 4.62 -18.89 -0.79
C ASP A 125 4.36 -19.70 -2.06
N ALA A 126 5.05 -20.83 -2.19
CA ALA A 126 4.95 -21.67 -3.37
C ALA A 126 3.59 -22.41 -3.49
N THR A 127 2.77 -22.41 -2.44
CA THR A 127 1.47 -23.10 -2.40
C THR A 127 0.33 -22.15 -2.76
N THR A 128 0.33 -20.94 -2.17
CA THR A 128 -0.73 -19.95 -2.39
C THR A 128 -0.39 -18.97 -3.51
N GLY A 129 0.90 -18.81 -3.80
CA GLY A 129 1.40 -17.81 -4.73
C GLY A 129 1.44 -16.39 -4.14
N GLU A 130 1.00 -16.23 -2.89
CA GLU A 130 1.00 -14.95 -2.19
C GLU A 130 2.39 -14.57 -1.71
N TYR A 131 2.60 -13.28 -1.51
CA TYR A 131 3.83 -12.73 -0.99
C TYR A 131 3.68 -12.28 0.47
N SER A 132 4.78 -12.35 1.17
CA SER A 132 4.96 -11.75 2.50
C SER A 132 6.38 -11.20 2.62
N PHE A 133 6.63 -10.38 3.64
CA PHE A 133 7.98 -9.97 3.96
C PHE A 133 8.58 -10.87 5.05
N THR A 134 9.90 -11.02 5.03
CA THR A 134 10.62 -11.60 6.16
C THR A 134 10.63 -10.64 7.34
N GLU A 135 10.44 -9.36 7.06
CA GLU A 135 10.38 -8.28 8.04
C GLU A 135 9.37 -7.22 7.60
N ASP A 136 8.22 -7.17 8.29
CA ASP A 136 7.26 -6.09 8.14
C ASP A 136 7.82 -4.86 8.87
N LEU A 137 7.86 -3.73 8.19
CA LEU A 137 8.30 -2.46 8.76
C LEU A 137 7.13 -1.63 9.24
N VAL A 138 6.13 -1.46 8.39
CA VAL A 138 4.87 -0.76 8.68
C VAL A 138 3.74 -1.46 7.97
N SER A 139 2.65 -1.74 8.67
CA SER A 139 1.37 -2.19 8.09
C SER A 139 0.27 -1.19 8.42
N ILE A 140 -0.56 -0.88 7.44
CA ILE A 140 -1.73 -0.01 7.55
C ILE A 140 -2.93 -0.85 7.13
N ASP A 141 -3.79 -1.19 8.08
CA ASP A 141 -4.94 -2.08 7.89
C ASP A 141 -6.26 -1.31 8.05
N GLY A 142 -7.34 -1.83 7.48
CA GLY A 142 -8.69 -1.27 7.58
C GLY A 142 -8.98 -0.16 6.58
N LEU A 143 -8.23 -0.06 5.49
CA LEU A 143 -8.44 0.95 4.43
C LEU A 143 -9.77 0.75 3.70
N ASP A 144 -10.36 -0.45 3.68
CA ASP A 144 -11.68 -0.75 3.15
C ASP A 144 -12.82 -0.02 3.89
N THR A 145 -12.56 0.40 5.13
CA THR A 145 -13.56 1.03 6.00
C THR A 145 -13.67 2.55 5.82
N ILE A 146 -12.78 3.19 5.08
CA ILE A 146 -12.68 4.66 4.98
C ILE A 146 -13.27 5.24 3.68
N GLY A 147 -14.06 4.46 2.96
CA GLY A 147 -14.86 4.98 1.86
C GLY A 147 -14.07 5.33 0.59
N LEU A 148 -12.91 4.70 0.39
CA LEU A 148 -12.24 4.68 -0.92
C LEU A 148 -13.19 4.10 -1.96
N ASN A 149 -13.21 4.67 -3.16
CA ASN A 149 -14.16 4.22 -4.19
C ASN A 149 -13.77 2.92 -4.90
N GLY A 150 -12.66 2.28 -4.52
CA GLY A 150 -12.16 1.08 -5.18
C GLY A 150 -11.86 1.25 -6.68
N GLY A 151 -11.84 2.48 -7.18
CA GLY A 151 -11.68 2.77 -8.60
C GLY A 151 -12.94 2.52 -9.44
N LEU A 152 -14.11 2.36 -8.80
CA LEU A 152 -15.40 2.18 -9.47
C LEU A 152 -16.34 3.36 -9.20
N ASP A 153 -17.14 3.71 -10.20
CA ASP A 153 -18.20 4.70 -10.05
C ASP A 153 -19.49 4.10 -9.43
N ALA A 154 -20.48 4.93 -9.21
CA ALA A 154 -21.77 4.50 -8.64
C ALA A 154 -22.54 3.47 -9.48
N ASN A 155 -22.19 3.27 -10.74
CA ASN A 155 -22.77 2.26 -11.63
C ASN A 155 -21.94 0.95 -11.63
N GLY A 156 -20.78 0.95 -10.98
CA GLY A 156 -19.82 -0.14 -11.01
C GLY A 156 -18.88 -0.12 -12.23
N ASP A 157 -18.84 1.00 -12.96
CA ASP A 157 -17.92 1.16 -14.09
C ASP A 157 -16.54 1.64 -13.60
N VAL A 158 -15.46 1.18 -14.22
CA VAL A 158 -14.10 1.55 -13.84
C VAL A 158 -13.83 3.03 -14.12
N ILE A 159 -13.46 3.76 -13.08
CA ILE A 159 -13.02 5.16 -13.16
C ILE A 159 -11.63 5.22 -13.78
N GLY A 160 -11.51 5.90 -14.93
CA GLY A 160 -10.24 5.96 -15.64
C GLY A 160 -9.18 6.78 -14.89
N ARG A 161 -7.94 6.30 -14.89
CA ARG A 161 -6.79 6.94 -14.22
C ARG A 161 -6.59 8.44 -14.50
N LYS A 162 -7.10 8.95 -15.61
CA LYS A 162 -6.92 10.36 -16.01
C LYS A 162 -7.92 11.33 -15.36
N THR A 163 -8.93 10.82 -14.69
CA THR A 163 -9.93 11.66 -14.02
C THR A 163 -9.41 12.25 -12.70
N GLY A 164 -8.45 11.58 -12.08
CA GLY A 164 -7.97 11.89 -10.73
C GLY A 164 -8.91 11.40 -9.61
N GLU A 165 -10.02 10.73 -9.97
CA GLU A 165 -11.07 10.31 -9.04
C GLU A 165 -10.96 8.81 -8.65
N ASN A 166 -9.98 8.09 -9.17
CA ASN A 166 -9.75 6.68 -8.87
C ASN A 166 -8.75 6.54 -7.74
N ASP A 167 -9.23 6.37 -6.51
CA ASP A 167 -8.40 6.32 -5.31
C ASP A 167 -7.41 5.15 -5.35
N THR A 168 -7.84 3.97 -5.77
CA THR A 168 -6.97 2.78 -5.88
C THR A 168 -5.82 3.00 -6.85
N HIS A 169 -6.12 3.56 -8.04
CA HIS A 169 -5.07 3.82 -9.01
C HIS A 169 -4.11 4.90 -8.53
N ASN A 170 -4.63 6.00 -7.98
CA ASN A 170 -3.83 7.12 -7.51
C ASN A 170 -2.89 6.68 -6.39
N LEU A 171 -3.41 5.93 -5.41
CA LEU A 171 -2.64 5.43 -4.28
C LEU A 171 -1.51 4.48 -4.72
N ILE A 172 -1.83 3.43 -5.47
CA ILE A 172 -0.82 2.47 -5.91
C ILE A 172 0.21 3.13 -6.83
N ASN A 173 -0.22 4.02 -7.74
CA ASN A 173 0.71 4.70 -8.64
C ASN A 173 1.64 5.67 -7.89
N SER A 174 1.14 6.39 -6.89
CA SER A 174 1.94 7.24 -6.02
C SER A 174 3.03 6.42 -5.31
N LEU A 175 2.65 5.31 -4.67
CA LEU A 175 3.61 4.42 -4.01
C LEU A 175 4.66 3.84 -4.99
N LYS A 176 4.26 3.50 -6.21
CA LYS A 176 5.19 3.06 -7.26
C LYS A 176 6.21 4.13 -7.62
N ASP A 177 5.82 5.38 -7.62
CA ASP A 177 6.71 6.51 -7.90
C ASP A 177 7.60 6.89 -6.69
N GLY A 178 7.52 6.12 -5.61
CA GLY A 178 8.22 6.43 -4.36
C GLY A 178 7.65 7.68 -3.69
N ASP A 179 6.36 7.94 -3.89
CA ASP A 179 5.65 9.08 -3.33
C ASP A 179 4.53 8.59 -2.39
N HIS A 180 4.53 9.04 -1.15
CA HIS A 180 3.54 8.71 -0.13
C HIS A 180 2.43 9.76 0.00
N THR A 181 2.48 10.81 -0.79
CA THR A 181 1.57 11.97 -0.66
C THR A 181 0.10 11.56 -0.74
N GLU A 182 -0.23 10.64 -1.63
CA GLU A 182 -1.61 10.17 -1.77
C GLU A 182 -2.07 9.35 -0.57
N LEU A 183 -1.22 8.49 -0.02
CA LEU A 183 -1.51 7.75 1.20
C LEU A 183 -1.73 8.70 2.39
N VAL A 184 -0.84 9.68 2.55
CA VAL A 184 -0.97 10.70 3.60
C VAL A 184 -2.27 11.50 3.42
N ARG A 185 -2.61 11.91 2.19
CA ARG A 185 -3.87 12.60 1.90
C ARG A 185 -5.09 11.77 2.33
N ILE A 186 -5.10 10.48 1.98
CA ILE A 186 -6.20 9.56 2.36
C ILE A 186 -6.31 9.44 3.87
N LEU A 187 -5.21 9.26 4.56
CA LEU A 187 -5.18 9.18 6.02
C LEU A 187 -5.66 10.49 6.65
N ASP A 188 -5.22 11.65 6.11
CA ASP A 188 -5.59 12.99 6.59
C ASP A 188 -7.10 13.27 6.46
N GLU A 189 -7.65 13.04 5.29
CA GLU A 189 -9.07 13.24 5.02
C GLU A 189 -9.97 12.38 5.94
N ASN A 190 -9.43 11.29 6.47
CA ASN A 190 -10.10 10.39 7.40
C ASN A 190 -9.69 10.60 8.88
N GLY A 191 -8.95 11.67 9.16
CA GLY A 191 -8.65 12.11 10.52
C GLY A 191 -7.46 11.42 11.19
N TYR A 192 -6.55 10.83 10.42
CA TYR A 192 -5.41 10.06 10.94
C TYR A 192 -4.04 10.76 10.86
N THR A 193 -3.96 12.03 10.52
CA THR A 193 -2.70 12.74 10.24
C THR A 193 -2.12 13.58 11.35
N GLU A 194 -2.78 13.73 12.49
CA GLU A 194 -2.08 14.35 13.61
C GLU A 194 -1.11 13.35 14.24
N VAL A 195 0.14 13.77 14.43
CA VAL A 195 1.24 12.98 15.04
C VAL A 195 0.78 12.22 16.30
N ASN A 196 -0.11 12.81 17.09
CA ASN A 196 -0.69 12.17 18.28
C ASN A 196 -1.64 11.02 17.96
N GLN A 197 -2.39 11.09 16.84
CA GLN A 197 -3.30 10.02 16.44
C GLN A 197 -2.54 8.86 15.82
N LEU A 198 -1.47 9.12 15.05
CA LEU A 198 -0.58 8.08 14.55
C LEU A 198 0.20 7.41 15.69
N ALA A 199 0.61 8.16 16.71
CA ALA A 199 1.23 7.60 17.92
C ALA A 199 0.26 6.71 18.71
N GLU A 200 -1.02 7.08 18.80
CA GLU A 200 -2.07 6.25 19.40
C GLU A 200 -2.32 4.97 18.59
N LEU A 201 -2.36 5.06 17.25
CA LEU A 201 -2.51 3.91 16.38
C LEU A 201 -1.32 2.94 16.45
N MET A 202 -0.11 3.46 16.64
CA MET A 202 1.10 2.64 16.82
C MET A 202 1.21 2.01 18.22
N GLY A 203 0.20 2.13 19.08
CA GLY A 203 0.23 1.57 20.43
C GLY A 203 1.26 2.22 21.37
N VAL A 204 1.82 3.36 20.99
CA VAL A 204 2.63 4.22 21.84
C VAL A 204 1.66 5.12 22.61
N SER A 205 0.79 4.49 23.41
CA SER A 205 -0.02 5.19 24.38
C SER A 205 0.88 5.66 25.51
N ASP A 206 0.74 6.92 25.83
CA ASP A 206 1.25 7.63 26.99
C ASP A 206 2.66 8.23 26.91
N VAL A 207 2.72 9.39 26.29
CA VAL A 207 3.36 10.49 27.04
C VAL A 207 2.31 11.00 28.04
N SER A 208 2.24 10.36 29.17
CA SER A 208 1.31 10.69 30.24
C SER A 208 1.44 12.15 30.63
N ASP A 209 0.30 12.83 30.70
CA ASP A 209 0.06 14.14 31.34
C ASP A 209 0.45 14.19 32.83
N THR A 210 1.44 13.44 33.25
CA THR A 210 1.84 13.32 34.67
C THR A 210 3.00 14.22 35.06
N GLU A 211 3.54 15.04 34.17
CA GLU A 211 4.64 15.97 34.51
C GLU A 211 4.22 17.43 34.73
N LEU A 212 2.95 17.79 34.68
CA LEU A 212 2.51 19.16 34.98
C LEU A 212 1.99 19.40 36.40
N ALA A 213 2.17 18.43 37.33
CA ALA A 213 1.68 18.54 38.71
C ALA A 213 2.75 18.84 39.77
N PHE A 214 3.95 19.27 39.38
CA PHE A 214 5.00 19.67 40.36
C PHE A 214 5.52 21.08 40.12
N ALA A 215 4.62 22.07 40.07
CA ALA A 215 4.99 23.48 40.25
C ALA A 215 3.80 24.27 40.82
N ALA A 216 3.53 24.04 42.10
CA ALA A 216 2.73 24.94 42.95
C ALA A 216 3.24 24.89 44.37
#